data_16a59fce00dd52b3a0aba5da24e5b952
#
_entry.id   16a59fce00dd52b3a0aba5da24e5b952
#
_cell.length_a   1.000
_cell.length_b   1.000
_cell.length_c   1.000
_cell.angle_alpha   90.00
_cell.angle_beta   90.00
_cell.angle_gamma   90.00
#
_symmetry.space_group_name_H-M   'P 1'
#
loop_
_entity.id
_entity.type
_entity.pdbx_description
1 polymer ?
#
loop_
_entity_poly.entity_id
_entity_poly.type
_entity_poly.pdbx_seq_one_letter_code
_entity_poly.pdbx_strand_id
1 'polypeptide(L)'
;YFVGECYGNLDLDPGPSTYFSSASNVQPFVVKLDPALNFVWGIRNATQPSSAGVRLFDIESNSSSDIYITGRFTGTTDFDPSGGVYGITASGSINAFIQRLDSLGNLKWVGNTTNESEGYSISINSKDEVYWSGRSALSADLDPTTGVAMFHGTPPGGYATFIVKMDNSNGFLWARNELG
;
A
#
# COMPACT_ATOMS: atom_id res chain seq x y z
N TYR A 1 -1.44 -12.07 8.35
CA TYR A 1 -0.49 -11.35 7.50
C TYR A 1 0.27 -10.32 8.31
N PHE A 2 1.51 -10.04 7.92
CA PHE A 2 2.36 -9.04 8.54
C PHE A 2 3.05 -8.23 7.45
N VAL A 3 3.21 -6.94 7.69
CA VAL A 3 4.03 -6.04 6.87
C VAL A 3 5.13 -5.43 7.72
N GLY A 4 6.23 -5.09 7.08
CA GLY A 4 7.35 -4.44 7.75
C GLY A 4 8.41 -3.98 6.77
N GLU A 5 9.50 -3.49 7.32
CA GLU A 5 10.68 -3.06 6.58
C GLU A 5 11.90 -3.84 7.08
N CYS A 6 12.76 -4.27 6.17
CA CYS A 6 14.03 -4.90 6.53
C CYS A 6 15.20 -4.22 5.84
N TYR A 7 16.37 -4.29 6.50
CA TYR A 7 17.64 -3.90 5.94
C TYR A 7 18.60 -5.08 5.99
N GLY A 8 19.25 -5.38 4.87
CA GLY A 8 20.15 -6.53 4.77
C GLY A 8 19.39 -7.86 4.62
N ASN A 9 19.96 -8.90 5.18
CA ASN A 9 19.36 -10.25 5.15
C ASN A 9 18.41 -10.42 6.33
N LEU A 10 17.15 -10.67 6.05
CA LEU A 10 16.14 -10.99 7.06
C LEU A 10 15.55 -12.36 6.76
N ASP A 11 15.49 -13.21 7.77
CA ASP A 11 14.72 -14.43 7.73
C ASP A 11 13.25 -14.11 8.00
N LEU A 12 12.41 -14.39 7.02
CA LEU A 12 10.96 -14.14 7.09
C LEU A 12 10.19 -15.36 7.62
N ASP A 13 10.85 -16.51 7.78
CA ASP A 13 10.25 -17.71 8.38
C ASP A 13 10.49 -17.70 9.90
N PRO A 14 9.46 -17.58 10.74
CA PRO A 14 9.62 -17.63 12.19
C PRO A 14 9.87 -19.06 12.71
N GLY A 15 9.79 -20.08 11.84
CA GLY A 15 10.02 -21.49 12.18
C GLY A 15 11.50 -21.87 12.11
N PRO A 16 11.80 -23.19 12.17
CA PRO A 16 13.18 -23.68 12.08
C PRO A 16 13.79 -23.65 10.67
N SER A 17 12.98 -23.44 9.65
CA SER A 17 13.43 -23.25 8.27
C SER A 17 13.86 -21.81 8.05
N THR A 18 14.53 -21.54 6.93
CA THR A 18 14.98 -20.19 6.61
C THR A 18 14.42 -19.74 5.28
N TYR A 19 13.82 -18.55 5.25
CA TYR A 19 13.39 -17.87 4.03
C TYR A 19 14.00 -16.46 4.00
N PHE A 20 15.15 -16.35 3.35
CA PHE A 20 15.89 -15.09 3.35
C PHE A 20 15.37 -14.10 2.32
N SER A 21 15.08 -12.89 2.81
CA SER A 21 15.01 -11.69 2.00
C SER A 21 16.34 -10.93 2.13
N SER A 22 17.08 -10.82 1.05
CA SER A 22 18.34 -10.04 1.04
C SER A 22 18.13 -8.71 0.35
N ALA A 23 18.59 -7.63 0.97
CA ALA A 23 18.50 -6.29 0.41
C ALA A 23 19.73 -5.46 0.78
N SER A 24 20.21 -4.66 -0.15
CA SER A 24 21.25 -3.65 0.12
C SER A 24 20.69 -2.35 0.71
N ASN A 25 19.38 -2.17 0.65
CA ASN A 25 18.65 -0.99 1.19
C ASN A 25 17.47 -1.46 2.03
N VAL A 26 16.82 -0.52 2.72
CA VAL A 26 15.52 -0.79 3.38
C VAL A 26 14.50 -1.24 2.33
N GLN A 27 13.92 -2.41 2.55
CA GLN A 27 12.92 -3.01 1.66
C GLN A 27 11.66 -3.38 2.44
N PRO A 28 10.49 -3.03 1.91
CA PRO A 28 9.24 -3.48 2.48
C PRO A 28 9.03 -4.98 2.20
N PHE A 29 8.44 -5.67 3.17
CA PHE A 29 8.08 -7.07 3.03
C PHE A 29 6.66 -7.35 3.51
N VAL A 30 6.08 -8.42 2.96
CA VAL A 30 4.83 -9.02 3.43
C VAL A 30 5.08 -10.49 3.74
N VAL A 31 4.57 -10.94 4.88
CA VAL A 31 4.63 -12.35 5.30
C VAL A 31 3.23 -12.86 5.58
N LYS A 32 2.95 -14.06 5.09
CA LYS A 32 1.76 -14.83 5.44
C LYS A 32 2.14 -15.99 6.33
N LEU A 33 1.46 -16.10 7.45
CA LEU A 33 1.48 -17.28 8.32
C LEU A 33 0.10 -17.95 8.30
N ASP A 34 0.06 -19.24 8.59
CA ASP A 34 -1.19 -19.93 8.85
C ASP A 34 -1.71 -19.65 10.29
N PRO A 35 -2.91 -20.12 10.67
CA PRO A 35 -3.44 -19.91 12.02
C PRO A 35 -2.59 -20.57 13.15
N ALA A 36 -1.74 -21.52 12.82
CA ALA A 36 -0.79 -22.13 13.77
C ALA A 36 0.57 -21.41 13.78
N LEU A 37 0.67 -20.26 13.11
CA LEU A 37 1.86 -19.42 12.96
C LEU A 37 3.00 -20.07 12.16
N ASN A 38 2.72 -21.09 11.36
CA ASN A 38 3.70 -21.61 10.43
C ASN A 38 3.82 -20.70 9.20
N PHE A 39 5.04 -20.59 8.70
CA PHE A 39 5.33 -19.81 7.48
C PHE A 39 4.61 -20.41 6.27
N VAL A 40 3.93 -19.57 5.50
CA VAL A 40 3.28 -19.94 4.24
C VAL A 40 4.05 -19.36 3.04
N TRP A 41 4.26 -18.05 3.05
CA TRP A 41 5.08 -17.35 2.08
C TRP A 41 5.53 -15.98 2.59
N GLY A 42 6.60 -15.47 2.00
CA GLY A 42 7.06 -14.10 2.20
C GLY A 42 7.52 -13.50 0.89
N ILE A 43 7.21 -12.24 0.67
CA ILE A 43 7.60 -11.48 -0.52
C ILE A 43 8.20 -10.13 -0.12
N ARG A 44 9.14 -9.65 -0.94
CA ARG A 44 9.49 -8.23 -0.95
C ARG A 44 8.42 -7.52 -1.76
N ASN A 45 7.77 -6.55 -1.15
CA ASN A 45 6.70 -5.81 -1.80
C ASN A 45 7.23 -4.48 -2.34
N ALA A 46 6.83 -4.14 -3.56
CA ALA A 46 7.17 -2.89 -4.22
C ALA A 46 8.69 -2.67 -4.34
N THR A 47 9.28 -3.17 -5.40
CA THR A 47 10.72 -3.04 -5.66
C THR A 47 11.06 -1.71 -6.36
N GLN A 48 12.29 -1.23 -6.13
CA GLN A 48 12.76 0.04 -6.68
C GLN A 48 14.18 -0.13 -7.25
N PRO A 49 14.52 0.53 -8.36
CA PRO A 49 15.85 0.44 -8.94
C PRO A 49 16.94 1.17 -8.12
N SER A 50 16.60 2.17 -7.31
CA SER A 50 17.52 2.83 -6.37
C SER A 50 16.84 3.89 -5.50
N SER A 51 17.29 4.10 -4.27
CA SER A 51 17.05 5.24 -3.36
C SER A 51 15.61 5.75 -3.14
N ALA A 52 14.64 5.30 -3.87
CA ALA A 52 13.26 5.65 -3.66
C ALA A 52 12.70 4.81 -2.50
N GLY A 53 11.95 5.44 -1.60
CA GLY A 53 11.46 4.76 -0.40
C GLY A 53 10.03 4.29 -0.58
N VAL A 54 9.80 2.99 -0.45
CA VAL A 54 8.45 2.46 -0.19
C VAL A 54 8.35 2.13 1.29
N ARG A 55 7.26 2.56 1.92
CA ARG A 55 6.93 2.18 3.29
C ARG A 55 5.53 1.62 3.34
N LEU A 56 5.38 0.51 4.06
CA LEU A 56 4.09 -0.11 4.32
C LEU A 56 3.64 0.29 5.73
N PHE A 57 2.38 0.69 5.89
CA PHE A 57 1.87 1.13 7.18
C PHE A 57 0.75 0.24 7.70
N ASP A 58 -0.06 -0.36 6.79
CA ASP A 58 -1.16 -1.21 7.22
C ASP A 58 -1.48 -2.29 6.19
N ILE A 59 -2.08 -3.40 6.67
CA ILE A 59 -2.51 -4.53 5.87
C ILE A 59 -3.82 -5.09 6.44
N GLU A 60 -4.79 -5.33 5.56
CA GLU A 60 -6.09 -5.92 5.92
C GLU A 60 -6.48 -6.96 4.88
N SER A 61 -7.29 -7.96 5.24
CA SER A 61 -7.76 -9.00 4.33
C SER A 61 -9.27 -8.97 4.17
N ASN A 62 -9.76 -9.25 2.95
CA ASN A 62 -11.18 -9.37 2.67
C ASN A 62 -11.68 -10.82 2.85
N SER A 63 -12.98 -11.04 2.61
CA SER A 63 -13.64 -12.35 2.75
C SER A 63 -13.08 -13.41 1.79
N SER A 64 -12.49 -13.00 0.67
CA SER A 64 -11.85 -13.88 -0.32
C SER A 64 -10.38 -14.17 -0.01
N SER A 65 -9.86 -13.69 1.14
CA SER A 65 -8.45 -13.77 1.52
C SER A 65 -7.49 -12.99 0.59
N ASP A 66 -8.00 -12.07 -0.22
CA ASP A 66 -7.16 -11.07 -0.86
C ASP A 66 -6.70 -10.07 0.22
N ILE A 67 -5.51 -9.55 0.07
CA ILE A 67 -4.94 -8.57 1.01
C ILE A 67 -4.85 -7.20 0.37
N TYR A 68 -5.19 -6.20 1.17
CA TYR A 68 -4.99 -4.79 0.84
C TYR A 68 -3.87 -4.24 1.70
N ILE A 69 -2.96 -3.52 1.07
CA ILE A 69 -1.77 -2.97 1.70
C ILE A 69 -1.73 -1.49 1.38
N THR A 70 -1.40 -0.67 2.35
CA THR A 70 -1.23 0.77 2.15
C THR A 70 0.09 1.27 2.71
N GLY A 71 0.47 2.44 2.23
CA GLY A 71 1.69 3.11 2.65
C GLY A 71 1.98 4.33 1.81
N ARG A 72 3.26 4.57 1.57
CA ARG A 72 3.75 5.64 0.71
C ARG A 72 4.88 5.17 -0.18
N PHE A 73 5.07 5.85 -1.29
CA PHE A 73 6.20 5.61 -2.19
C PHE A 73 6.74 6.92 -2.78
N THR A 74 7.96 6.87 -3.28
CA THR A 74 8.64 7.98 -3.96
C THR A 74 9.19 7.51 -5.30
N GLY A 75 9.37 8.42 -6.27
CA GLY A 75 9.94 8.08 -7.58
C GLY A 75 9.12 7.04 -8.34
N THR A 76 9.75 6.23 -9.18
CA THR A 76 9.10 5.13 -9.91
C THR A 76 9.24 3.83 -9.13
N THR A 77 8.12 3.21 -8.81
CA THR A 77 8.04 1.98 -8.02
C THR A 77 7.35 0.90 -8.83
N ASP A 78 7.95 -0.29 -8.84
CA ASP A 78 7.32 -1.49 -9.37
C ASP A 78 6.51 -2.17 -8.25
N PHE A 79 5.21 -2.24 -8.43
CA PHE A 79 4.27 -2.83 -7.47
C PHE A 79 3.93 -4.29 -7.73
N ASP A 80 4.50 -4.90 -8.78
CA ASP A 80 4.32 -6.34 -9.01
C ASP A 80 5.39 -7.13 -8.23
N PRO A 81 5.03 -7.85 -7.16
CA PRO A 81 5.99 -8.66 -6.41
C PRO A 81 6.40 -9.95 -7.12
N SER A 82 5.75 -10.28 -8.23
CA SER A 82 6.11 -11.43 -9.08
C SER A 82 7.28 -11.10 -10.01
N GLY A 83 7.49 -11.80 -11.06
CA GLY A 83 8.51 -11.48 -12.07
C GLY A 83 8.03 -10.48 -13.15
N GLY A 84 6.82 -9.92 -13.01
CA GLY A 84 6.29 -8.89 -13.89
C GLY A 84 6.79 -7.50 -13.53
N VAL A 85 6.28 -6.48 -14.22
CA VAL A 85 6.55 -5.07 -13.91
C VAL A 85 5.24 -4.29 -13.96
N TYR A 86 4.87 -3.68 -12.83
CA TYR A 86 3.77 -2.74 -12.76
C TYR A 86 4.27 -1.41 -12.15
N GLY A 87 4.88 -0.60 -12.99
CA GLY A 87 5.54 0.65 -12.58
C GLY A 87 4.56 1.80 -12.40
N ILE A 88 4.58 2.45 -11.23
CA ILE A 88 3.89 3.72 -10.97
C ILE A 88 4.94 4.77 -10.59
N THR A 89 4.81 5.97 -11.16
CA THR A 89 5.67 7.11 -10.81
C THR A 89 4.89 8.08 -9.92
N ALA A 90 5.47 8.42 -8.78
CA ALA A 90 4.91 9.41 -7.88
C ALA A 90 4.84 10.78 -8.58
N SER A 91 3.70 11.46 -8.50
CA SER A 91 3.47 12.78 -9.09
C SER A 91 4.02 13.92 -8.24
N GLY A 92 4.37 13.64 -6.97
CA GLY A 92 4.98 14.55 -6.02
C GLY A 92 6.25 13.95 -5.41
N SER A 93 6.72 14.50 -4.30
CA SER A 93 7.85 13.94 -3.53
C SER A 93 7.48 12.57 -2.92
N ILE A 94 6.23 12.40 -2.52
CA ILE A 94 5.67 11.19 -1.90
C ILE A 94 4.23 11.04 -2.36
N ASN A 95 3.80 9.81 -2.71
CA ASN A 95 2.39 9.50 -2.93
C ASN A 95 1.94 8.35 -2.02
N ALA A 96 0.71 8.44 -1.53
CA ALA A 96 0.04 7.32 -0.91
C ALA A 96 -0.36 6.29 -1.97
N PHE A 97 -0.37 5.04 -1.60
CA PHE A 97 -0.86 3.95 -2.45
C PHE A 97 -1.75 3.00 -1.66
N ILE A 98 -2.58 2.30 -2.38
CA ILE A 98 -3.31 1.13 -1.90
C ILE A 98 -3.17 0.02 -2.95
N GLN A 99 -2.71 -1.15 -2.53
CA GLN A 99 -2.41 -2.30 -3.38
C GLN A 99 -3.27 -3.48 -2.95
N ARG A 100 -3.80 -4.23 -3.90
CA ARG A 100 -4.48 -5.50 -3.66
C ARG A 100 -3.69 -6.64 -4.26
N LEU A 101 -3.36 -7.62 -3.42
CA LEU A 101 -2.76 -8.90 -3.82
C LEU A 101 -3.77 -10.02 -3.57
N ASP A 102 -3.66 -11.11 -4.32
CA ASP A 102 -4.41 -12.32 -4.00
C ASP A 102 -3.81 -13.06 -2.79
N SER A 103 -4.46 -14.14 -2.37
CA SER A 103 -4.02 -14.95 -1.22
C SER A 103 -2.68 -15.66 -1.43
N LEU A 104 -2.14 -15.65 -2.65
CA LEU A 104 -0.84 -16.20 -3.03
C LEU A 104 0.25 -15.12 -3.16
N GLY A 105 -0.12 -13.85 -3.01
CA GLY A 105 0.79 -12.72 -3.14
C GLY A 105 0.93 -12.15 -4.55
N ASN A 106 0.10 -12.55 -5.52
CA ASN A 106 0.13 -11.99 -6.87
C ASN A 106 -0.62 -10.67 -6.94
N LEU A 107 -0.12 -9.71 -7.73
CA LEU A 107 -0.77 -8.42 -7.92
C LEU A 107 -2.13 -8.58 -8.61
N LYS A 108 -3.16 -8.01 -8.02
CA LYS A 108 -4.51 -7.87 -8.61
C LYS A 108 -4.79 -6.45 -9.05
N TRP A 109 -4.38 -5.49 -8.25
CA TRP A 109 -4.63 -4.08 -8.52
C TRP A 109 -3.76 -3.19 -7.63
N VAL A 110 -3.45 -2.00 -8.10
CA VAL A 110 -2.85 -0.94 -7.31
C VAL A 110 -3.37 0.42 -7.77
N GLY A 111 -3.64 1.28 -6.82
CA GLY A 111 -4.02 2.68 -7.03
C GLY A 111 -3.22 3.61 -6.14
N ASN A 112 -3.16 4.86 -6.49
CA ASN A 112 -2.44 5.87 -5.74
C ASN A 112 -3.16 7.22 -5.78
N THR A 113 -2.94 8.04 -4.77
CA THR A 113 -3.30 9.46 -4.80
C THR A 113 -2.23 10.26 -5.52
N THR A 114 -2.54 11.52 -5.83
CA THR A 114 -1.53 12.45 -6.38
C THR A 114 -0.98 13.38 -5.30
N ASN A 115 0.08 14.11 -5.62
CA ASN A 115 0.77 15.05 -4.74
C ASN A 115 1.25 14.42 -3.42
N GLU A 116 1.74 15.24 -2.49
CA GLU A 116 2.25 14.75 -1.20
C GLU A 116 1.14 14.10 -0.37
N SER A 117 1.26 12.79 -0.19
CA SER A 117 0.25 12.00 0.53
C SER A 117 0.85 10.73 1.11
N GLU A 118 0.23 10.23 2.18
CA GLU A 118 0.59 8.98 2.85
C GLU A 118 -0.69 8.24 3.27
N GLY A 119 -0.79 6.96 2.95
CA GLY A 119 -1.89 6.09 3.38
C GLY A 119 -1.53 5.40 4.68
N TYR A 120 -2.31 5.59 5.74
CA TYR A 120 -1.96 5.11 7.07
C TYR A 120 -2.73 3.88 7.50
N SER A 121 -3.98 3.74 7.10
CA SER A 121 -4.80 2.63 7.57
C SER A 121 -5.85 2.20 6.55
N ILE A 122 -6.18 0.93 6.59
CA ILE A 122 -7.23 0.28 5.82
C ILE A 122 -8.20 -0.40 6.78
N SER A 123 -9.47 -0.37 6.45
CA SER A 123 -10.49 -1.19 7.11
C SER A 123 -11.44 -1.74 6.06
N ILE A 124 -11.83 -3.00 6.19
CA ILE A 124 -12.71 -3.68 5.27
C ILE A 124 -13.97 -4.14 6.02
N ASN A 125 -15.14 -3.79 5.52
CA ASN A 125 -16.37 -4.18 6.16
C ASN A 125 -16.88 -5.56 5.67
N SER A 126 -18.00 -6.03 6.24
CA SER A 126 -18.59 -7.32 5.90
C SER A 126 -19.14 -7.45 4.46
N LYS A 127 -19.13 -6.36 3.69
CA LYS A 127 -19.46 -6.33 2.25
C LYS A 127 -18.23 -6.27 1.36
N ASP A 128 -17.04 -6.40 1.95
CA ASP A 128 -15.75 -6.21 1.30
C ASP A 128 -15.55 -4.79 0.71
N GLU A 129 -16.30 -3.80 1.22
CA GLU A 129 -16.03 -2.40 0.90
C GLU A 129 -14.81 -1.92 1.70
N VAL A 130 -13.92 -1.22 1.05
CA VAL A 130 -12.64 -0.76 1.60
C VAL A 130 -12.73 0.70 2.03
N TYR A 131 -12.30 0.98 3.25
CA TYR A 131 -12.10 2.32 3.79
C TYR A 131 -10.59 2.54 3.94
N TRP A 132 -10.07 3.49 3.23
CA TRP A 132 -8.66 3.83 3.21
C TRP A 132 -8.45 5.24 3.72
N SER A 133 -7.59 5.41 4.71
CA SER A 133 -7.34 6.71 5.33
C SER A 133 -5.85 7.05 5.37
N GLY A 134 -5.58 8.34 5.43
CA GLY A 134 -4.24 8.86 5.47
C GLY A 134 -4.21 10.38 5.57
N ARG A 135 -3.09 10.97 5.16
CA ARG A 135 -2.97 12.42 4.99
C ARG A 135 -2.62 12.78 3.56
N SER A 136 -3.05 13.92 3.11
CA SER A 136 -2.69 14.47 1.81
C SER A 136 -2.43 15.97 1.87
N ALA A 137 -1.61 16.46 0.94
CA ALA A 137 -1.54 17.89 0.67
C ALA A 137 -2.90 18.41 0.17
N LEU A 138 -3.11 19.70 0.31
CA LEU A 138 -4.40 20.37 0.05
C LEU A 138 -4.80 20.49 -1.44
N SER A 139 -4.11 19.81 -2.34
CA SER A 139 -4.45 19.80 -3.78
C SER A 139 -4.20 18.41 -4.38
N ALA A 140 -4.55 17.36 -3.63
CA ALA A 140 -4.38 15.98 -4.08
C ALA A 140 -5.64 15.46 -4.76
N ASP A 141 -5.45 14.61 -5.76
CA ASP A 141 -6.49 13.72 -6.25
C ASP A 141 -6.55 12.51 -5.32
N LEU A 142 -7.71 12.29 -4.74
CA LEU A 142 -7.95 11.20 -3.78
C LEU A 142 -8.66 10.00 -4.43
N ASP A 143 -8.99 10.05 -5.72
CA ASP A 143 -9.48 8.88 -6.45
C ASP A 143 -8.28 7.99 -6.85
N PRO A 144 -8.11 6.80 -6.27
CA PRO A 144 -6.99 5.93 -6.59
C PRO A 144 -7.16 5.19 -7.92
N THR A 145 -8.24 5.46 -8.67
CA THR A 145 -8.54 4.86 -9.96
C THR A 145 -8.17 5.82 -11.10
N THR A 146 -8.80 5.69 -12.24
CA THR A 146 -8.62 6.61 -13.38
C THR A 146 -9.57 7.81 -13.34
N GLY A 147 -10.41 7.91 -12.31
CA GLY A 147 -11.28 9.07 -12.08
C GLY A 147 -10.54 10.24 -11.46
N VAL A 148 -11.30 11.24 -11.04
CA VAL A 148 -10.74 12.44 -10.40
C VAL A 148 -11.63 12.85 -9.23
N ALA A 149 -11.07 12.88 -8.04
CA ALA A 149 -11.69 13.40 -6.82
C ALA A 149 -10.76 14.44 -6.18
N MET A 150 -10.64 15.61 -6.85
CA MET A 150 -9.76 16.67 -6.40
C MET A 150 -10.22 17.25 -5.08
N PHE A 151 -9.32 17.30 -4.14
CA PHE A 151 -9.48 18.07 -2.93
C PHE A 151 -8.74 19.42 -3.06
N HIS A 152 -9.46 20.50 -2.74
CA HIS A 152 -8.91 21.86 -2.74
C HIS A 152 -9.09 22.46 -1.35
N GLY A 153 -8.02 22.49 -0.57
CA GLY A 153 -8.01 23.09 0.75
C GLY A 153 -7.28 24.43 0.81
N THR A 154 -7.51 25.17 1.87
CA THR A 154 -6.77 26.37 2.27
C THR A 154 -6.40 26.25 3.75
N PRO A 155 -5.23 26.67 4.19
CA PRO A 155 -4.21 27.49 3.52
C PRO A 155 -3.19 26.67 2.72
N PRO A 156 -2.40 27.30 1.83
CA PRO A 156 -1.33 26.64 1.08
C PRO A 156 -0.30 26.00 2.02
N GLY A 157 0.16 24.79 1.71
CA GLY A 157 1.23 24.09 2.42
C GLY A 157 0.77 23.27 3.64
N GLY A 158 -0.55 23.16 3.90
CA GLY A 158 -1.10 22.30 4.95
C GLY A 158 -1.35 20.86 4.47
N TYR A 159 -1.53 19.98 5.44
CA TYR A 159 -2.01 18.61 5.23
C TYR A 159 -3.41 18.47 5.83
N ALA A 160 -4.20 17.61 5.23
CA ALA A 160 -5.49 17.23 5.75
C ALA A 160 -5.58 15.70 5.85
N THR A 161 -6.36 15.21 6.77
CA THR A 161 -6.71 13.79 6.83
C THR A 161 -7.68 13.46 5.71
N PHE A 162 -7.46 12.38 4.99
CA PHE A 162 -8.42 11.88 4.01
C PHE A 162 -9.01 10.53 4.43
N ILE A 163 -10.22 10.28 3.96
CA ILE A 163 -10.85 8.97 3.96
C ILE A 163 -11.42 8.74 2.57
N VAL A 164 -11.06 7.62 1.97
CA VAL A 164 -11.57 7.13 0.68
C VAL A 164 -12.37 5.87 0.93
N LYS A 165 -13.54 5.77 0.31
CA LYS A 165 -14.31 4.53 0.26
C LYS A 165 -14.30 3.97 -1.14
N MET A 166 -14.04 2.66 -1.25
CA MET A 166 -14.09 1.89 -2.49
C MET A 166 -15.03 0.70 -2.34
N ASP A 167 -15.58 0.23 -3.45
CA ASP A 167 -16.34 -1.02 -3.48
C ASP A 167 -15.41 -2.26 -3.51
N ASN A 168 -15.99 -3.45 -3.47
CA ASN A 168 -15.28 -4.72 -3.47
C ASN A 168 -14.57 -5.06 -4.81
N SER A 169 -14.80 -4.25 -5.84
CA SER A 169 -14.16 -4.34 -7.16
C SER A 169 -13.05 -3.30 -7.35
N ASN A 170 -12.69 -2.56 -6.29
CA ASN A 170 -11.77 -1.42 -6.25
C ASN A 170 -12.31 -0.16 -6.97
N GLY A 171 -13.62 -0.10 -7.23
CA GLY A 171 -14.29 1.08 -7.75
C GLY A 171 -14.35 2.19 -6.71
N PHE A 172 -13.97 3.42 -7.07
CA PHE A 172 -14.09 4.59 -6.21
C PHE A 172 -15.57 4.91 -5.95
N LEU A 173 -15.94 5.11 -4.69
CA LEU A 173 -17.29 5.49 -4.29
C LEU A 173 -17.34 6.95 -3.84
N TRP A 174 -16.48 7.34 -2.94
CA TRP A 174 -16.34 8.71 -2.47
C TRP A 174 -15.02 8.94 -1.70
N ALA A 175 -14.63 10.18 -1.60
CA ALA A 175 -13.58 10.65 -0.70
C ALA A 175 -14.11 11.77 0.20
N ARG A 176 -13.52 11.89 1.39
CA ARG A 176 -13.70 12.98 2.35
C ARG A 176 -12.35 13.43 2.82
N ASN A 177 -12.28 14.68 3.16
CA ASN A 177 -11.09 15.33 3.66
C ASN A 177 -11.49 16.22 4.85
N GLU A 178 -10.75 16.10 5.94
CA GLU A 178 -10.96 16.90 7.14
C GLU A 178 -9.73 17.76 7.39
N LEU A 179 -9.97 19.06 7.53
CA LEU A 179 -8.95 20.01 7.97
C LEU A 179 -8.86 19.92 9.49
N GLY A 180 -7.68 19.63 10.03
CA GLY A 180 -7.38 19.66 11.45
C GLY A 180 -7.25 21.09 11.99
#